data_c611f0dcf51c5f03a50707b7f4996d57
#
_entry.id   c611f0dcf51c5f03a50707b7f4996d57
#
_cell.length_a   1.000
_cell.length_b   1.000
_cell.length_c   1.000
_cell.angle_alpha   90.00
_cell.angle_beta   90.00
_cell.angle_gamma   90.00
#
_symmetry.space_group_name_H-M   'P 1'
#
loop_
_entity.id
_entity.type
_entity.pdbx_description
1 polymer ?
#
loop_
_entity_poly.entity_id
_entity_poly.type
_entity_poly.pdbx_seq_one_letter_code
_entity_poly.pdbx_strand_id
1 'polypeptide(L)'
;MLKELQRREAEKTPIKVGLIGAGAMGAGIAWQVHRTPGMEIVFIGDIDLVAAHNGAEISGHTARQIEDPDAEPEPIGENEIFITDDPLALLQGDNKLPLDVLVESSNTVGPAARYCFAAIERGIHVVLMNAEVDLALGPLLHRAAQERGVIVTSVAGDQHGVLKRMIDEIGIWGFDVVQAGNIKGFLDRHATSDMLREEAAKRNLSLIQCCAYTDGTKLAIEMACE
;
A
#
# COMPACT_ATOMS: atom_id res chain seq x y z
N MET A 1 8.76 -1.87 -18.60
CA MET A 1 8.42 -1.04 -17.44
C MET A 1 9.35 0.17 -17.28
N LEU A 2 10.66 0.03 -16.94
CA LEU A 2 11.55 1.19 -16.69
C LEU A 2 11.58 2.22 -17.84
N LYS A 3 11.72 1.78 -19.08
CA LYS A 3 11.72 2.68 -20.26
C LYS A 3 10.42 3.50 -20.37
N GLU A 4 9.30 2.92 -20.00
CA GLU A 4 8.00 3.62 -20.03
C GLU A 4 7.91 4.68 -18.93
N LEU A 5 8.39 4.37 -17.73
CA LEU A 5 8.47 5.35 -16.63
C LEU A 5 9.39 6.52 -16.98
N GLN A 6 10.57 6.23 -17.57
CA GLN A 6 11.49 7.26 -18.06
C GLN A 6 10.88 8.13 -19.16
N ARG A 7 10.05 7.53 -20.04
CA ARG A 7 9.31 8.30 -21.05
C ARG A 7 8.31 9.25 -20.38
N ARG A 8 7.54 8.76 -19.40
CA ARG A 8 6.58 9.59 -18.65
C ARG A 8 7.27 10.76 -17.93
N GLU A 9 8.44 10.52 -17.36
CA GLU A 9 9.25 11.59 -16.75
C GLU A 9 9.67 12.63 -17.78
N ALA A 10 10.19 12.21 -18.93
CA ALA A 10 10.60 13.11 -20.02
C ALA A 10 9.41 13.91 -20.59
N GLU A 11 8.24 13.30 -20.68
CA GLU A 11 6.99 13.91 -21.15
C GLU A 11 6.27 14.74 -20.05
N LYS A 12 6.77 14.74 -18.81
CA LYS A 12 6.15 15.39 -17.65
C LYS A 12 4.71 14.90 -17.40
N THR A 13 4.48 13.61 -17.58
CA THR A 13 3.21 12.93 -17.32
C THR A 13 3.37 11.79 -16.30
N PRO A 14 3.85 12.09 -15.08
CA PRO A 14 4.10 11.08 -14.08
C PRO A 14 2.83 10.34 -13.69
N ILE A 15 2.98 9.12 -13.20
CA ILE A 15 1.90 8.39 -12.52
C ILE A 15 1.73 9.02 -11.14
N LYS A 16 0.54 9.50 -10.85
CA LYS A 16 0.18 10.19 -9.62
C LYS A 16 -0.31 9.23 -8.56
N VAL A 17 0.44 9.13 -7.48
CA VAL A 17 0.23 8.15 -6.41
C VAL A 17 -0.26 8.84 -5.14
N GLY A 18 -1.37 8.36 -4.60
CA GLY A 18 -1.78 8.63 -3.22
C GLY A 18 -1.39 7.46 -2.33
N LEU A 19 -0.96 7.73 -1.12
CA LEU A 19 -0.57 6.73 -0.14
C LEU A 19 -1.44 6.86 1.12
N ILE A 20 -1.99 5.75 1.60
CA ILE A 20 -2.67 5.68 2.89
C ILE A 20 -1.93 4.70 3.80
N GLY A 21 -1.61 5.17 5.01
CA GLY A 21 -0.78 4.45 5.98
C GLY A 21 0.69 4.85 5.86
N ALA A 22 1.16 5.74 6.73
CA ALA A 22 2.52 6.27 6.76
C ALA A 22 3.42 5.56 7.78
N GLY A 23 3.09 4.31 8.13
CA GLY A 23 3.96 3.46 8.95
C GLY A 23 5.28 3.14 8.23
N ALA A 24 6.11 2.26 8.82
CA ALA A 24 7.43 1.93 8.28
C ALA A 24 7.40 1.51 6.80
N MET A 25 6.41 0.70 6.40
CA MET A 25 6.26 0.27 5.01
C MET A 25 5.79 1.41 4.11
N GLY A 26 4.76 2.16 4.53
CA GLY A 26 4.24 3.28 3.75
C GLY A 26 5.28 4.38 3.51
N ALA A 27 6.03 4.77 4.53
CA ALA A 27 7.11 5.73 4.39
C ALA A 27 8.20 5.25 3.41
N GLY A 28 8.54 3.94 3.45
CA GLY A 28 9.45 3.32 2.48
C GLY A 28 8.91 3.34 1.05
N ILE A 29 7.60 3.12 0.88
CA ILE A 29 6.95 3.20 -0.43
C ILE A 29 6.96 4.65 -0.94
N ALA A 30 6.64 5.64 -0.09
CA ALA A 30 6.71 7.06 -0.46
C ALA A 30 8.11 7.45 -0.94
N TRP A 31 9.14 7.06 -0.17
CA TRP A 31 10.53 7.27 -0.55
C TRP A 31 10.89 6.63 -1.89
N GLN A 32 10.45 5.39 -2.13
CA GLN A 32 10.71 4.69 -3.38
C GLN A 32 9.99 5.32 -4.57
N VAL A 33 8.74 5.73 -4.42
CA VAL A 33 7.98 6.40 -5.47
C VAL A 33 8.65 7.71 -5.88
N HIS A 34 9.07 8.53 -4.90
CA HIS A 34 9.80 9.78 -5.17
C HIS A 34 11.08 9.54 -6.00
N ARG A 35 11.78 8.42 -5.80
CA ARG A 35 13.03 8.10 -6.53
C ARG A 35 12.80 7.35 -7.85
N THR A 36 11.58 6.96 -8.12
CA THR A 36 11.25 6.23 -9.35
C THR A 36 10.89 7.22 -10.46
N PRO A 37 11.64 7.23 -11.58
CA PRO A 37 11.34 8.16 -12.67
C PRO A 37 9.90 7.98 -13.16
N GLY A 38 9.25 9.08 -13.48
CA GLY A 38 7.87 9.09 -13.99
C GLY A 38 6.80 8.67 -13.00
N MET A 39 7.08 8.75 -11.69
CA MET A 39 6.13 8.61 -10.60
C MET A 39 6.20 9.81 -9.67
N GLU A 40 5.08 10.17 -9.06
CA GLU A 40 4.93 11.32 -8.17
C GLU A 40 4.01 10.97 -7.01
N ILE A 41 4.43 11.25 -5.78
CA ILE A 41 3.53 11.21 -4.60
C ILE A 41 2.73 12.51 -4.57
N VAL A 42 1.42 12.40 -4.54
CA VAL A 42 0.50 13.54 -4.49
C VAL A 42 0.05 13.82 -3.08
N PHE A 43 -0.30 12.76 -2.33
CA PHE A 43 -0.63 12.89 -0.91
C PHE A 43 -0.24 11.68 -0.09
N ILE A 44 -0.06 11.91 1.21
CA ILE A 44 0.06 10.87 2.23
C ILE A 44 -1.06 11.08 3.26
N GLY A 45 -1.89 10.05 3.44
CA GLY A 45 -2.94 10.01 4.46
C GLY A 45 -2.59 9.04 5.58
N ASP A 46 -2.71 9.51 6.83
CA ASP A 46 -2.63 8.66 8.02
C ASP A 46 -3.47 9.30 9.12
N ILE A 47 -4.14 8.48 9.93
CA ILE A 47 -4.91 8.97 11.10
C ILE A 47 -4.01 9.69 12.12
N ASP A 48 -2.71 9.40 12.10
CA ASP A 48 -1.68 10.13 12.82
C ASP A 48 -0.97 11.11 11.86
N LEU A 49 -1.32 12.38 11.94
CA LEU A 49 -0.67 13.44 11.15
C LEU A 49 0.85 13.49 11.34
N VAL A 50 1.36 13.10 12.52
CA VAL A 50 2.80 13.04 12.75
C VAL A 50 3.44 11.95 11.88
N ALA A 51 2.78 10.80 11.75
CA ALA A 51 3.24 9.75 10.83
C ALA A 51 3.18 10.21 9.38
N ALA A 52 2.10 10.87 8.95
CA ALA A 52 1.99 11.43 7.61
C ALA A 52 3.08 12.47 7.31
N HIS A 53 3.35 13.36 8.27
CA HIS A 53 4.42 14.37 8.17
C HIS A 53 5.80 13.72 8.05
N ASN A 54 6.11 12.74 8.92
CA ASN A 54 7.36 11.99 8.86
C ASN A 54 7.51 11.23 7.53
N GLY A 55 6.43 10.68 6.99
CA GLY A 55 6.42 10.02 5.67
C GLY A 55 6.78 10.99 4.55
N ALA A 56 6.28 12.23 4.61
CA ALA A 56 6.64 13.29 3.69
C ALA A 56 8.13 13.65 3.78
N GLU A 57 8.64 13.87 4.98
CA GLU A 57 10.06 14.18 5.19
C GLU A 57 11.00 13.08 4.72
N ILE A 58 10.67 11.80 5.02
CA ILE A 58 11.46 10.64 4.58
C ILE A 58 11.49 10.56 3.05
N SER A 59 10.41 10.91 2.38
CA SER A 59 10.35 10.96 0.91
C SER A 59 11.00 12.20 0.31
N GLY A 60 11.52 13.12 1.13
CA GLY A 60 12.24 14.31 0.68
C GLY A 60 11.34 15.51 0.37
N HIS A 61 10.10 15.50 0.88
CA HIS A 61 9.13 16.56 0.64
C HIS A 61 8.80 17.35 1.91
N THR A 62 8.35 18.56 1.73
CA THR A 62 7.68 19.34 2.76
C THR A 62 6.19 19.02 2.76
N ALA A 63 5.66 18.73 3.94
CA ALA A 63 4.26 18.40 4.10
C ALA A 63 3.38 19.66 4.13
N ARG A 64 2.25 19.63 3.42
CA ARG A 64 1.19 20.62 3.48
C ARG A 64 -0.12 19.94 3.84
N GLN A 65 -0.68 20.29 4.98
CA GLN A 65 -1.95 19.69 5.42
C GLN A 65 -3.14 20.21 4.59
N ILE A 66 -4.02 19.27 4.21
CA ILE A 66 -5.33 19.61 3.64
C ILE A 66 -6.29 19.86 4.80
N GLU A 67 -6.81 21.08 4.90
CA GLU A 67 -7.77 21.47 5.93
C GLU A 67 -9.22 21.23 5.50
N ASP A 68 -9.53 21.41 4.22
CA ASP A 68 -10.86 21.20 3.65
C ASP A 68 -10.78 20.16 2.52
N PRO A 69 -11.31 18.95 2.72
CA PRO A 69 -11.26 17.89 1.72
C PRO A 69 -12.13 18.15 0.48
N ASP A 70 -13.09 19.08 0.55
CA ASP A 70 -13.97 19.44 -0.57
C ASP A 70 -13.41 20.59 -1.42
N ALA A 71 -12.49 21.36 -0.86
CA ALA A 71 -11.86 22.46 -1.59
C ALA A 71 -10.86 21.95 -2.62
N GLU A 72 -10.79 22.60 -3.78
CA GLU A 72 -9.70 22.38 -4.72
C GLU A 72 -8.39 22.84 -4.05
N PRO A 73 -7.41 21.94 -3.85
CA PRO A 73 -6.20 22.32 -3.14
C PRO A 73 -5.43 23.36 -3.95
N GLU A 74 -4.89 24.36 -3.27
CA GLU A 74 -4.01 25.31 -3.91
C GLU A 74 -2.76 24.63 -4.46
N PRO A 75 -2.21 25.11 -5.59
CA PRO A 75 -0.98 24.56 -6.14
C PRO A 75 0.13 24.53 -5.11
N ILE A 76 0.86 23.44 -5.06
CA ILE A 76 2.02 23.23 -4.19
C ILE A 76 3.32 23.37 -4.97
N GLY A 77 4.42 23.65 -4.26
CA GLY A 77 5.76 23.73 -4.84
C GLY A 77 6.28 22.34 -5.27
N GLU A 78 7.35 22.34 -6.07
CA GLU A 78 7.94 21.09 -6.62
C GLU A 78 8.35 20.05 -5.55
N ASN A 79 8.63 20.49 -4.31
CA ASN A 79 9.04 19.63 -3.20
C ASN A 79 7.99 19.58 -2.08
N GLU A 80 6.75 19.92 -2.37
CA GLU A 80 5.66 19.82 -1.40
C GLU A 80 4.74 18.67 -1.77
N ILE A 81 4.17 18.02 -0.75
CA ILE A 81 3.09 17.05 -0.92
C ILE A 81 1.99 17.30 0.11
N PHE A 82 0.78 16.91 -0.24
CA PHE A 82 -0.34 17.01 0.68
C PHE A 82 -0.29 15.93 1.74
N ILE A 83 -0.70 16.27 2.97
CA ILE A 83 -0.97 15.30 4.02
C ILE A 83 -2.38 15.49 4.58
N THR A 84 -2.98 14.41 5.08
CA THR A 84 -4.30 14.43 5.70
C THR A 84 -4.44 13.36 6.77
N ASP A 85 -5.22 13.64 7.81
CA ASP A 85 -5.66 12.67 8.83
C ASP A 85 -7.03 12.07 8.50
N ASP A 86 -7.72 12.61 7.49
CA ASP A 86 -8.96 12.04 6.98
C ASP A 86 -8.85 11.68 5.47
N PRO A 87 -8.13 10.60 5.14
CA PRO A 87 -8.01 10.17 3.75
C PRO A 87 -9.34 9.75 3.13
N LEU A 88 -10.33 9.34 3.95
CA LEU A 88 -11.64 8.99 3.42
C LEU A 88 -12.39 10.23 2.93
N ALA A 89 -12.44 11.28 3.73
CA ALA A 89 -13.04 12.54 3.32
C ALA A 89 -12.35 13.10 2.06
N LEU A 90 -11.02 13.04 1.99
CA LEU A 90 -10.28 13.45 0.80
C LEU A 90 -10.66 12.64 -0.45
N LEU A 91 -10.82 11.32 -0.32
CA LEU A 91 -11.21 10.45 -1.44
C LEU A 91 -12.69 10.59 -1.84
N GLN A 92 -13.56 10.98 -0.91
CA GLN A 92 -15.00 11.17 -1.16
C GLN A 92 -15.35 12.62 -1.52
N GLY A 93 -14.49 13.57 -1.21
CA GLY A 93 -14.69 15.00 -1.45
C GLY A 93 -14.72 15.38 -2.92
N ASP A 94 -15.28 16.55 -3.20
CA ASP A 94 -15.37 17.11 -4.55
C ASP A 94 -14.06 17.74 -5.05
N ASN A 95 -12.97 17.59 -4.27
CA ASN A 95 -11.64 18.05 -4.67
C ASN A 95 -11.22 17.40 -6.01
N LYS A 96 -10.43 18.13 -6.77
CA LYS A 96 -9.89 17.69 -8.07
C LYS A 96 -8.46 17.19 -7.97
N LEU A 97 -8.06 16.67 -6.80
CA LEU A 97 -6.72 16.14 -6.64
C LEU A 97 -6.49 15.01 -7.65
N PRO A 98 -5.55 15.19 -8.58
CA PRO A 98 -5.33 14.20 -9.64
C PRO A 98 -4.62 12.98 -9.08
N LEU A 99 -5.25 11.81 -9.18
CA LEU A 99 -4.71 10.53 -8.73
C LEU A 99 -4.92 9.46 -9.78
N ASP A 100 -3.87 8.73 -10.10
CA ASP A 100 -3.95 7.55 -10.96
C ASP A 100 -4.02 6.27 -10.13
N VAL A 101 -3.29 6.23 -9.02
CA VAL A 101 -3.14 5.04 -8.17
C VAL A 101 -3.23 5.40 -6.70
N LEU A 102 -3.99 4.64 -5.95
CA LEU A 102 -3.97 4.62 -4.49
C LEU A 102 -3.18 3.41 -4.00
N VAL A 103 -2.18 3.62 -3.15
CA VAL A 103 -1.51 2.56 -2.40
C VAL A 103 -2.09 2.51 -0.99
N GLU A 104 -2.69 1.39 -0.63
CA GLU A 104 -3.25 1.15 0.70
C GLU A 104 -2.26 0.31 1.51
N SER A 105 -1.66 0.91 2.54
CA SER A 105 -0.64 0.31 3.39
C SER A 105 -0.93 0.41 4.89
N SER A 106 -2.19 0.66 5.25
CA SER A 106 -2.63 0.62 6.65
C SER A 106 -2.67 -0.83 7.17
N ASN A 107 -2.90 -0.99 8.46
CA ASN A 107 -3.05 -2.30 9.11
C ASN A 107 -4.49 -2.56 9.55
N THR A 108 -5.47 -1.98 8.86
CA THR A 108 -6.89 -2.09 9.19
C THR A 108 -7.65 -2.77 8.05
N VAL A 109 -8.80 -3.38 8.34
CA VAL A 109 -9.65 -3.99 7.30
C VAL A 109 -10.80 -3.07 6.92
N GLY A 110 -11.59 -2.64 7.91
CA GLY A 110 -12.79 -1.84 7.66
C GLY A 110 -12.50 -0.47 7.05
N PRO A 111 -11.64 0.35 7.64
CA PRO A 111 -11.21 1.62 7.05
C PRO A 111 -10.56 1.44 5.68
N ALA A 112 -9.61 0.49 5.54
CA ALA A 112 -8.93 0.19 4.27
C ALA A 112 -9.93 -0.12 3.15
N ALA A 113 -10.94 -0.95 3.42
CA ALA A 113 -11.98 -1.24 2.44
C ALA A 113 -12.73 0.02 1.97
N ARG A 114 -13.05 0.94 2.89
CA ARG A 114 -13.71 2.20 2.53
C ARG A 114 -12.82 3.06 1.63
N TYR A 115 -11.52 3.16 1.93
CA TYR A 115 -10.56 3.87 1.08
C TYR A 115 -10.49 3.28 -0.32
N CYS A 116 -10.40 1.93 -0.40
CA CYS A 116 -10.37 1.23 -1.68
C CYS A 116 -11.65 1.47 -2.50
N PHE A 117 -12.83 1.35 -1.90
CA PHE A 117 -14.08 1.61 -2.61
C PHE A 117 -14.18 3.07 -3.07
N ALA A 118 -13.83 4.04 -2.22
CA ALA A 118 -13.84 5.45 -2.60
C ALA A 118 -12.90 5.73 -3.78
N ALA A 119 -11.70 5.14 -3.78
CA ALA A 119 -10.77 5.24 -4.90
C ALA A 119 -11.34 4.61 -6.18
N ILE A 120 -11.90 3.40 -6.09
CA ILE A 120 -12.52 2.70 -7.23
C ILE A 120 -13.67 3.52 -7.82
N GLU A 121 -14.52 4.13 -7.00
CA GLU A 121 -15.62 4.98 -7.43
C GLU A 121 -15.15 6.20 -8.21
N ARG A 122 -13.98 6.74 -7.88
CA ARG A 122 -13.32 7.85 -8.60
C ARG A 122 -12.54 7.40 -9.85
N GLY A 123 -12.52 6.11 -10.16
CA GLY A 123 -11.75 5.60 -11.30
C GLY A 123 -10.25 5.51 -11.03
N ILE A 124 -9.84 5.41 -9.77
CA ILE A 124 -8.45 5.33 -9.33
C ILE A 124 -8.08 3.85 -9.15
N HIS A 125 -6.93 3.43 -9.69
CA HIS A 125 -6.39 2.09 -9.49
C HIS A 125 -5.94 1.90 -8.03
N VAL A 126 -6.02 0.68 -7.50
CA VAL A 126 -5.65 0.38 -6.11
C VAL A 126 -4.55 -0.68 -6.06
N VAL A 127 -3.53 -0.40 -5.26
CA VAL A 127 -2.48 -1.36 -4.93
C VAL A 127 -2.53 -1.64 -3.43
N LEU A 128 -2.74 -2.90 -3.07
CA LEU A 128 -2.86 -3.34 -1.68
C LEU A 128 -1.50 -3.81 -1.14
N MET A 129 -1.00 -3.15 -0.11
CA MET A 129 0.06 -3.66 0.76
C MET A 129 -0.53 -4.41 1.96
N ASN A 130 -1.81 -4.28 2.16
CA ASN A 130 -2.62 -4.82 3.26
C ASN A 130 -3.29 -6.13 2.81
N ALA A 131 -2.64 -7.25 3.08
CA ALA A 131 -3.17 -8.57 2.73
C ALA A 131 -4.45 -8.92 3.50
N GLU A 132 -4.68 -8.31 4.67
CA GLU A 132 -5.86 -8.56 5.49
C GLU A 132 -7.14 -8.06 4.82
N VAL A 133 -7.11 -6.89 4.17
CA VAL A 133 -8.26 -6.38 3.43
C VAL A 133 -8.48 -7.19 2.15
N ASP A 134 -7.42 -7.64 1.50
CA ASP A 134 -7.52 -8.49 0.31
C ASP A 134 -8.14 -9.85 0.66
N LEU A 135 -7.67 -10.51 1.71
CA LEU A 135 -8.25 -11.75 2.20
C LEU A 135 -9.73 -11.59 2.57
N ALA A 136 -10.09 -10.52 3.27
CA ALA A 136 -11.45 -10.32 3.77
C ALA A 136 -12.45 -9.89 2.68
N LEU A 137 -12.05 -9.03 1.77
CA LEU A 137 -12.93 -8.34 0.82
C LEU A 137 -12.41 -8.31 -0.62
N GLY A 138 -11.26 -8.95 -0.92
CA GLY A 138 -10.63 -8.95 -2.24
C GLY A 138 -11.59 -9.28 -3.39
N PRO A 139 -12.39 -10.37 -3.32
CA PRO A 139 -13.34 -10.68 -4.39
C PRO A 139 -14.35 -9.56 -4.66
N LEU A 140 -14.78 -8.85 -3.62
CA LEU A 140 -15.71 -7.72 -3.73
C LEU A 140 -15.02 -6.49 -4.33
N LEU A 141 -13.80 -6.19 -3.90
CA LEU A 141 -12.99 -5.09 -4.44
C LEU A 141 -12.67 -5.31 -5.93
N HIS A 142 -12.27 -6.52 -6.31
CA HIS A 142 -12.02 -6.88 -7.71
C HIS A 142 -13.25 -6.75 -8.58
N ARG A 143 -14.42 -7.16 -8.09
CA ARG A 143 -15.68 -7.00 -8.81
C ARG A 143 -16.01 -5.51 -9.03
N ALA A 144 -15.94 -4.71 -7.97
CA ALA A 144 -16.19 -3.27 -8.06
C ALA A 144 -15.21 -2.60 -9.05
N ALA A 145 -13.94 -2.99 -9.01
CA ALA A 145 -12.93 -2.48 -9.92
C ALA A 145 -13.24 -2.83 -11.39
N GLN A 146 -13.65 -4.07 -11.66
CA GLN A 146 -14.07 -4.49 -13.02
C GLN A 146 -15.25 -3.66 -13.54
N GLU A 147 -16.25 -3.41 -12.69
CA GLU A 147 -17.42 -2.60 -13.05
C GLU A 147 -17.05 -1.14 -13.37
N ARG A 148 -15.95 -0.63 -12.81
CA ARG A 148 -15.43 0.73 -13.04
C ARG A 148 -14.27 0.81 -14.05
N GLY A 149 -13.79 -0.32 -14.55
CA GLY A 149 -12.68 -0.36 -15.49
C GLY A 149 -11.32 0.01 -14.88
N VAL A 150 -11.15 -0.17 -13.55
CA VAL A 150 -9.90 0.04 -12.83
C VAL A 150 -9.30 -1.29 -12.37
N ILE A 151 -8.06 -1.24 -11.90
CA ILE A 151 -7.32 -2.40 -11.42
C ILE A 151 -7.21 -2.33 -9.89
N VAL A 152 -7.52 -3.43 -9.23
CA VAL A 152 -7.09 -3.71 -7.86
C VAL A 152 -6.06 -4.82 -7.92
N THR A 153 -4.93 -4.63 -7.29
CA THR A 153 -3.85 -5.63 -7.22
C THR A 153 -3.09 -5.49 -5.91
N SER A 154 -2.40 -6.54 -5.52
CA SER A 154 -1.46 -6.49 -4.41
C SER A 154 -0.06 -6.10 -4.91
N VAL A 155 0.85 -5.82 -3.96
CA VAL A 155 2.25 -5.50 -4.27
C VAL A 155 2.96 -6.69 -4.88
N ALA A 156 3.68 -6.45 -5.97
CA ALA A 156 4.34 -7.51 -6.75
C ALA A 156 5.47 -8.26 -5.99
N GLY A 157 5.93 -7.73 -4.86
CA GLY A 157 6.95 -8.34 -4.02
C GLY A 157 6.39 -9.20 -2.89
N ASP A 158 5.08 -9.25 -2.72
CA ASP A 158 4.45 -10.09 -1.71
C ASP A 158 4.50 -11.58 -2.10
N GLN A 159 4.30 -12.44 -1.11
CA GLN A 159 4.59 -13.86 -1.21
C GLN A 159 3.82 -14.53 -2.34
N HIS A 160 2.52 -14.30 -2.44
CA HIS A 160 1.68 -14.88 -3.50
C HIS A 160 2.14 -14.47 -4.90
N GLY A 161 2.47 -13.19 -5.12
CA GLY A 161 2.99 -12.74 -6.42
C GLY A 161 4.35 -13.35 -6.78
N VAL A 162 5.20 -13.61 -5.78
CA VAL A 162 6.49 -14.30 -5.97
C VAL A 162 6.26 -15.77 -6.30
N LEU A 163 5.41 -16.47 -5.54
CA LEU A 163 5.10 -17.88 -5.77
C LEU A 163 4.45 -18.09 -7.12
N LYS A 164 3.49 -17.27 -7.52
CA LYS A 164 2.87 -17.36 -8.85
C LYS A 164 3.90 -17.30 -9.96
N ARG A 165 4.84 -16.34 -9.89
CA ARG A 165 5.92 -16.24 -10.89
C ARG A 165 6.82 -17.47 -10.91
N MET A 166 7.18 -17.99 -9.73
CA MET A 166 8.01 -19.20 -9.64
C MET A 166 7.30 -20.44 -10.20
N ILE A 167 6.00 -20.59 -9.91
CA ILE A 167 5.19 -21.68 -10.45
C ILE A 167 5.12 -21.62 -11.97
N ASP A 168 4.87 -20.43 -12.53
CA ASP A 168 4.81 -20.22 -13.98
C ASP A 168 6.16 -20.53 -14.65
N GLU A 169 7.27 -20.09 -14.05
CA GLU A 169 8.62 -20.33 -14.58
C GLU A 169 8.98 -21.81 -14.56
N ILE A 170 8.71 -22.51 -13.45
CA ILE A 170 8.94 -23.97 -13.31
C ILE A 170 8.08 -24.74 -14.32
N GLY A 171 6.82 -24.33 -14.52
CA GLY A 171 5.93 -24.91 -15.50
C GLY A 171 6.43 -24.78 -16.94
N ILE A 172 7.02 -23.63 -17.30
CA ILE A 172 7.68 -23.43 -18.61
C ILE A 172 8.83 -24.41 -18.83
N TRP A 173 9.54 -24.79 -17.75
CA TRP A 173 10.61 -25.80 -17.84
C TRP A 173 10.09 -27.24 -17.96
N GLY A 174 8.77 -27.43 -17.93
CA GLY A 174 8.13 -28.74 -18.10
C GLY A 174 8.05 -29.58 -16.83
N PHE A 175 8.17 -28.94 -15.65
CA PHE A 175 7.97 -29.64 -14.36
C PHE A 175 6.55 -29.40 -13.82
N ASP A 176 6.00 -30.44 -13.21
CA ASP A 176 4.75 -30.35 -12.46
C ASP A 176 5.04 -29.93 -11.03
N VAL A 177 4.47 -28.82 -10.58
CA VAL A 177 4.58 -28.35 -9.19
C VAL A 177 3.61 -29.12 -8.32
N VAL A 178 4.14 -29.92 -7.40
CA VAL A 178 3.33 -30.74 -6.47
C VAL A 178 3.05 -30.05 -5.14
N GLN A 179 3.85 -29.05 -4.78
CA GLN A 179 3.66 -28.26 -3.57
C GLN A 179 4.37 -26.92 -3.74
N ALA A 180 3.69 -25.86 -3.33
CA ALA A 180 4.25 -24.52 -3.17
C ALA A 180 3.86 -23.98 -1.79
N GLY A 181 4.66 -23.08 -1.24
CA GLY A 181 4.36 -22.51 0.06
C GLY A 181 5.40 -21.51 0.53
N ASN A 182 5.05 -20.75 1.53
CA ASN A 182 5.89 -19.77 2.20
C ASN A 182 6.14 -20.17 3.65
N ILE A 183 7.33 -19.87 4.16
CA ILE A 183 7.67 -20.06 5.57
C ILE A 183 8.51 -18.89 6.07
N LYS A 184 8.27 -18.46 7.31
CA LYS A 184 9.13 -17.50 8.00
C LYS A 184 10.37 -18.20 8.57
N GLY A 185 11.50 -17.52 8.63
CA GLY A 185 12.74 -18.06 9.19
C GLY A 185 12.70 -18.36 10.70
N PHE A 186 11.67 -17.87 11.39
CA PHE A 186 11.37 -18.13 12.79
C PHE A 186 9.86 -18.28 12.94
N LEU A 187 9.42 -19.30 13.66
CA LEU A 187 8.02 -19.59 13.92
C LEU A 187 7.90 -20.14 15.34
N ASP A 188 7.15 -19.44 16.18
CA ASP A 188 6.74 -19.90 17.49
C ASP A 188 5.22 -19.76 17.63
N ARG A 189 4.51 -20.88 17.49
CA ARG A 189 3.05 -20.93 17.58
C ARG A 189 2.50 -20.58 18.96
N HIS A 190 3.35 -20.53 19.97
CA HIS A 190 2.99 -20.19 21.33
C HIS A 190 3.41 -18.77 21.72
N ALA A 191 3.95 -17.99 20.76
CA ALA A 191 4.33 -16.62 21.01
C ALA A 191 3.14 -15.78 21.48
N THR A 192 3.39 -14.92 22.45
CA THR A 192 2.42 -13.96 22.97
C THR A 192 2.97 -12.55 22.85
N SER A 193 2.07 -11.56 22.83
CA SER A 193 2.47 -10.16 22.76
C SER A 193 3.41 -9.77 23.92
N ASP A 194 3.21 -10.33 25.12
CA ASP A 194 4.06 -10.03 26.26
C ASP A 194 5.50 -10.56 26.10
N MET A 195 5.67 -11.71 25.50
CA MET A 195 6.99 -12.30 25.22
C MET A 195 7.78 -11.50 24.18
N LEU A 196 7.10 -10.78 23.31
CA LEU A 196 7.69 -10.11 22.15
C LEU A 196 7.88 -8.60 22.32
N ARG A 197 7.72 -8.05 23.54
CA ARG A 197 7.83 -6.59 23.78
C ARG A 197 9.16 -6.01 23.32
N GLU A 198 10.27 -6.64 23.68
CA GLU A 198 11.61 -6.16 23.28
C GLU A 198 11.84 -6.28 21.78
N GLU A 199 11.37 -7.37 21.17
CA GLU A 199 11.55 -7.60 19.74
C GLU A 199 10.69 -6.63 18.91
N ALA A 200 9.46 -6.37 19.33
CA ALA A 200 8.58 -5.38 18.73
C ALA A 200 9.20 -3.98 18.77
N ALA A 201 9.77 -3.60 19.93
CA ALA A 201 10.45 -2.31 20.08
C ALA A 201 11.67 -2.19 19.16
N LYS A 202 12.52 -3.24 19.06
CA LYS A 202 13.69 -3.26 18.17
C LYS A 202 13.33 -3.09 16.70
N ARG A 203 12.18 -3.61 16.29
CA ARG A 203 11.71 -3.60 14.90
C ARG A 203 10.77 -2.45 14.59
N ASN A 204 10.46 -1.62 15.57
CA ASN A 204 9.46 -0.55 15.45
C ASN A 204 8.09 -1.07 14.95
N LEU A 205 7.66 -2.22 15.48
CA LEU A 205 6.39 -2.86 15.18
C LEU A 205 5.44 -2.76 16.38
N SER A 206 4.14 -2.77 16.09
CA SER A 206 3.16 -2.99 17.15
C SER A 206 3.31 -4.40 17.73
N LEU A 207 2.93 -4.58 19.01
CA LEU A 207 2.97 -5.89 19.66
C LEU A 207 2.13 -6.93 18.94
N ILE A 208 0.97 -6.52 18.40
CA ILE A 208 0.06 -7.38 17.63
C ILE A 208 0.73 -7.84 16.34
N GLN A 209 1.33 -6.91 15.59
CA GLN A 209 2.04 -7.25 14.35
C GLN A 209 3.21 -8.19 14.61
N CYS A 210 4.04 -7.88 15.62
CA CYS A 210 5.18 -8.73 15.97
C CYS A 210 4.73 -10.15 16.36
N CYS A 211 3.64 -10.28 17.12
CA CYS A 211 3.06 -11.56 17.47
C CYS A 211 2.55 -12.31 16.23
N ALA A 212 1.77 -11.65 15.38
CA ALA A 212 1.22 -12.25 14.16
C ALA A 212 2.32 -12.73 13.18
N TYR A 213 3.44 -12.04 13.11
CA TYR A 213 4.60 -12.52 12.33
C TYR A 213 5.28 -13.73 12.94
N THR A 214 5.25 -13.85 14.27
CA THR A 214 5.98 -14.90 14.99
C THR A 214 5.15 -16.18 15.16
N ASP A 215 3.84 -16.06 15.41
CA ASP A 215 2.96 -17.20 15.67
C ASP A 215 2.40 -17.89 14.43
N GLY A 216 2.65 -17.33 13.25
CA GLY A 216 2.19 -17.85 11.98
C GLY A 216 0.86 -17.28 11.49
N THR A 217 0.23 -16.37 12.23
CA THR A 217 -1.04 -15.72 11.81
C THR A 217 -0.86 -14.95 10.50
N LYS A 218 0.16 -14.11 10.42
CA LYS A 218 0.43 -13.34 9.19
C LYS A 218 0.78 -14.25 8.01
N LEU A 219 1.56 -15.30 8.25
CA LEU A 219 1.89 -16.30 7.25
C LEU A 219 0.64 -16.99 6.70
N ALA A 220 -0.31 -17.35 7.58
CA ALA A 220 -1.55 -17.99 7.18
C ALA A 220 -2.44 -17.06 6.34
N ILE A 221 -2.49 -15.76 6.67
CA ILE A 221 -3.21 -14.76 5.88
C ILE A 221 -2.60 -14.64 4.48
N GLU A 222 -1.28 -14.47 4.41
CA GLU A 222 -0.54 -14.36 3.15
C GLU A 222 -0.77 -15.60 2.27
N MET A 223 -0.70 -16.81 2.83
CA MET A 223 -0.93 -18.07 2.11
C MET A 223 -2.39 -18.25 1.65
N ALA A 224 -3.36 -17.61 2.30
CA ALA A 224 -4.75 -17.70 1.89
C ALA A 224 -5.10 -16.75 0.72
N CYS A 225 -4.24 -15.77 0.43
CA CYS A 225 -4.33 -14.90 -0.75
C CYS A 225 -3.71 -15.54 -2.01
N GLU A 226 -2.98 -16.65 -1.87
CA GLU A 226 -2.31 -17.39 -2.95
C GLU A 226 -3.24 -18.40 -3.64
#